data_066f891e1715be19d6bb2e1e856f3b5b
#
_entry.id   066f891e1715be19d6bb2e1e856f3b5b
#
_cell.length_a   1.000
_cell.length_b   1.000
_cell.length_c   1.000
_cell.angle_alpha   90.00
_cell.angle_beta   90.00
_cell.angle_gamma   90.00
#
_symmetry.space_group_name_H-M   'P 1'
#
loop_
_entity.id
_entity.type
_entity.pdbx_description
1 polymer ?
#
loop_
_entity_poly.entity_id
_entity_poly.type
_entity_poly.pdbx_seq_one_letter_code
_entity_poly.pdbx_strand_id
1 'polypeptide(L)'
;MRRLILSLSMLGLVSCEAVPTETADIIEAESAALAAPTAEIEVSTPMAFTADATPWTSLGALDSEARFHFVVVTDRTGGEREGIFGPAMETVNLMQPAFVVSVGDLIQGYTEDRAQLEAEWDELDGFVGALDAPFFYTPGNHDYSNQAMADVWEERYGPSYYAFTYKDVLFVVLNSALVNREGVEGHSQRRGDWGEEQAAQLAWLEETLAEHDDVRWTFLMMHRPYWRKGWIRNRDEETPAVGPWPRYDDEVPEWLRIEDMLADRDYTAFAGHMHTYEYELEQDTPHTHEHIALATTGGVSSMRGVAYGEFDHFAWLTMTEEGPVMANVLLDGVLPKDFIQQFQRPWFAPRDPSDPVQE
;
A
#
# COMPACT_ATOMS: atom_id res chain seq x y z
N MET A 1 7.89 -21.31 71.62
CA MET A 1 8.71 -20.39 72.41
C MET A 1 8.92 -19.09 71.60
N ARG A 2 8.40 -17.99 72.18
CA ARG A 2 8.91 -16.60 72.09
C ARG A 2 9.09 -15.99 70.69
N ARG A 3 8.66 -14.83 70.33
CA ARG A 3 7.84 -13.73 70.95
C ARG A 3 7.56 -12.72 69.82
N LEU A 4 6.34 -12.27 69.76
CA LEU A 4 5.83 -10.96 69.40
C LEU A 4 6.84 -9.81 69.58
N ILE A 5 6.89 -8.87 68.64
CA ILE A 5 6.93 -7.43 68.96
C ILE A 5 6.14 -6.70 67.85
N LEU A 6 5.07 -6.02 68.28
CA LEU A 6 4.37 -4.92 67.60
C LEU A 6 5.26 -3.68 67.60
N SER A 7 5.20 -2.87 66.58
CA SER A 7 5.30 -1.42 66.81
C SER A 7 4.40 -0.67 65.82
N LEU A 8 3.70 0.26 66.37
CA LEU A 8 2.60 1.10 65.92
C LEU A 8 3.12 2.40 65.28
N SER A 9 2.25 2.99 64.45
CA SER A 9 2.09 4.44 64.17
C SER A 9 3.05 5.07 63.15
N MET A 10 2.54 5.75 62.10
CA MET A 10 1.82 7.03 62.18
C MET A 10 1.04 7.30 60.91
N LEU A 11 -0.21 7.71 61.03
CA LEU A 11 -0.97 8.44 60.04
C LEU A 11 -0.28 9.77 59.75
N GLY A 12 0.06 9.98 58.46
CA GLY A 12 0.32 11.31 57.90
C GLY A 12 -0.82 11.66 56.96
N LEU A 13 -1.70 12.54 57.40
CA LEU A 13 -2.66 13.25 56.55
C LEU A 13 -1.84 14.14 55.61
N VAL A 14 -1.79 13.78 54.33
CA VAL A 14 -1.37 14.71 53.27
C VAL A 14 -2.62 15.37 52.72
N SER A 15 -2.72 16.65 52.98
CA SER A 15 -3.70 17.58 52.48
C SER A 15 -3.67 17.56 50.94
N CYS A 16 -4.82 17.35 50.35
CA CYS A 16 -5.04 17.49 48.91
C CYS A 16 -5.07 19.00 48.60
N GLU A 17 -3.96 19.57 48.18
CA GLU A 17 -3.96 20.89 47.56
C GLU A 17 -4.41 20.74 46.12
N ALA A 18 -5.44 21.49 45.76
CA ALA A 18 -5.99 21.57 44.39
C ALA A 18 -4.91 22.12 43.45
N VAL A 19 -4.61 21.37 42.38
CA VAL A 19 -3.79 21.83 41.25
C VAL A 19 -4.55 22.93 40.52
N PRO A 20 -3.92 24.07 40.19
CA PRO A 20 -4.62 25.20 39.54
C PRO A 20 -5.08 24.81 38.12
N THR A 21 -6.26 25.29 37.79
CA THR A 21 -6.96 25.12 36.48
C THR A 21 -6.35 25.95 35.34
N GLU A 22 -5.04 26.20 35.34
CA GLU A 22 -4.37 26.96 34.27
C GLU A 22 -3.89 26.11 33.07
N THR A 23 -3.99 24.77 33.14
CA THR A 23 -3.55 23.89 32.03
C THR A 23 -4.64 23.61 30.99
N ALA A 24 -5.91 23.86 31.29
CA ALA A 24 -7.01 23.68 30.36
C ALA A 24 -7.06 24.81 29.31
N ASP A 25 -6.76 26.04 29.70
CA ASP A 25 -6.81 27.19 28.78
C ASP A 25 -5.62 27.26 27.81
N ILE A 26 -4.53 26.53 28.08
CA ILE A 26 -3.38 26.46 27.18
C ILE A 26 -3.63 25.47 26.03
N ILE A 27 -4.37 24.40 26.30
CA ILE A 27 -4.68 23.35 25.28
C ILE A 27 -5.76 23.85 24.27
N GLU A 28 -6.72 24.66 24.73
CA GLU A 28 -7.71 25.30 23.82
C GLU A 28 -7.09 26.44 22.98
N ALA A 29 -6.05 27.12 23.47
CA ALA A 29 -5.38 28.18 22.73
C ALA A 29 -4.39 27.65 21.67
N GLU A 30 -3.82 26.47 21.85
CA GLU A 30 -2.95 25.83 20.84
C GLU A 30 -3.75 25.13 19.72
N SER A 31 -4.98 24.68 19.98
CA SER A 31 -5.85 24.07 18.98
C SER A 31 -6.51 25.09 18.02
N ALA A 32 -6.51 26.37 18.37
CA ALA A 32 -7.09 27.44 17.53
C ALA A 32 -6.05 28.16 16.64
N ALA A 33 -4.79 27.76 16.66
CA ALA A 33 -3.69 28.53 16.06
C ALA A 33 -2.99 27.86 14.87
N LEU A 34 -3.57 26.82 14.27
CA LEU A 34 -2.96 26.16 13.09
C LEU A 34 -3.96 25.85 11.97
N ALA A 35 -4.79 26.85 11.62
CA ALA A 35 -5.19 26.91 10.21
C ALA A 35 -4.03 27.62 9.48
N ALA A 36 -3.13 26.87 8.89
CA ALA A 36 -2.16 27.46 7.99
C ALA A 36 -2.93 28.24 6.92
N PRO A 37 -2.56 29.50 6.65
CA PRO A 37 -3.23 30.24 5.59
C PRO A 37 -3.03 29.46 4.30
N THR A 38 -4.12 29.12 3.60
CA THR A 38 -4.06 28.66 2.22
C THR A 38 -3.17 29.64 1.48
N ALA A 39 -1.99 29.19 1.04
CA ALA A 39 -1.05 30.06 0.37
C ALA A 39 -1.73 30.60 -0.91
N GLU A 40 -2.10 31.88 -0.92
CA GLU A 40 -2.61 32.51 -2.12
C GLU A 40 -1.42 32.69 -3.09
N ILE A 41 -1.63 32.26 -4.33
CA ILE A 41 -0.65 32.47 -5.39
C ILE A 41 -0.73 33.94 -5.81
N GLU A 42 0.28 34.72 -5.45
CA GLU A 42 0.41 36.10 -5.88
C GLU A 42 1.05 36.17 -7.28
N VAL A 43 0.37 36.77 -8.23
CA VAL A 43 0.88 36.98 -9.59
C VAL A 43 1.23 38.44 -9.81
N SER A 44 2.51 38.71 -10.10
CA SER A 44 2.97 40.06 -10.50
C SER A 44 2.83 40.25 -12.01
N THR A 45 2.09 41.29 -12.42
CA THR A 45 1.92 41.65 -13.82
C THR A 45 2.51 43.05 -14.09
N PRO A 46 2.92 43.37 -15.33
CA PRO A 46 3.35 44.73 -15.68
C PRO A 46 2.22 45.75 -15.46
N MET A 47 2.51 46.89 -14.85
CA MET A 47 1.53 47.93 -14.51
C MET A 47 0.73 48.47 -15.71
N ALA A 48 1.22 48.32 -16.93
CA ALA A 48 0.55 48.73 -18.15
C ALA A 48 -0.48 47.71 -18.69
N PHE A 49 -0.61 46.55 -18.04
CA PHE A 49 -1.50 45.48 -18.49
C PHE A 49 -2.86 45.58 -17.77
N THR A 50 -3.89 45.95 -18.49
CA THR A 50 -5.22 46.25 -17.94
C THR A 50 -6.34 45.35 -18.52
N ALA A 51 -5.98 44.21 -19.15
CA ALA A 51 -6.98 43.31 -19.70
C ALA A 51 -7.58 42.41 -18.59
N ASP A 52 -8.90 42.14 -18.67
CA ASP A 52 -9.57 41.19 -17.79
C ASP A 52 -9.15 39.71 -18.07
N ALA A 53 -8.58 39.48 -19.27
CA ALA A 53 -8.08 38.15 -19.64
C ALA A 53 -6.72 37.87 -19.00
N THR A 54 -6.54 36.65 -18.51
CA THR A 54 -5.32 36.16 -17.88
C THR A 54 -4.75 34.96 -18.62
N PRO A 55 -3.41 34.77 -18.66
CA PRO A 55 -2.80 33.56 -19.25
C PRO A 55 -2.86 32.34 -18.32
N TRP A 56 -3.61 32.38 -17.25
CA TRP A 56 -3.82 31.27 -16.30
C TRP A 56 -5.31 31.05 -16.05
N THR A 57 -5.66 29.84 -15.61
CA THR A 57 -7.06 29.42 -15.40
C THR A 57 -7.51 29.49 -13.93
N SER A 58 -6.58 29.36 -12.98
CA SER A 58 -6.89 29.38 -11.54
C SER A 58 -5.67 29.84 -10.75
N LEU A 59 -5.90 30.63 -9.71
CA LEU A 59 -4.88 31.04 -8.73
C LEU A 59 -5.06 30.34 -7.37
N GLY A 60 -6.06 29.44 -7.22
CA GLY A 60 -6.26 28.68 -5.99
C GLY A 60 -5.13 27.67 -5.78
N ALA A 61 -4.42 27.77 -4.65
CA ALA A 61 -3.50 26.73 -4.21
C ALA A 61 -4.28 25.55 -3.65
N LEU A 62 -3.95 24.33 -4.09
CA LEU A 62 -4.46 23.08 -3.53
C LEU A 62 -3.55 22.62 -2.38
N ASP A 63 -3.27 23.51 -1.43
CA ASP A 63 -2.45 23.23 -0.26
C ASP A 63 -3.39 22.92 0.92
N SER A 64 -3.67 21.62 1.13
CA SER A 64 -4.45 21.10 2.22
C SER A 64 -3.59 20.19 3.08
N GLU A 65 -3.61 20.35 4.40
CA GLU A 65 -2.93 19.45 5.33
C GLU A 65 -3.43 18.00 5.21
N ALA A 66 -4.67 17.82 4.77
CA ALA A 66 -5.25 16.52 4.50
C ALA A 66 -4.65 15.86 3.25
N ARG A 67 -4.02 16.64 2.35
CA ARG A 67 -3.47 16.13 1.10
C ARG A 67 -2.12 15.45 1.31
N PHE A 68 -1.94 14.29 0.69
CA PHE A 68 -0.65 13.59 0.64
C PHE A 68 -0.63 12.62 -0.54
N HIS A 69 0.57 12.11 -0.82
CA HIS A 69 0.78 11.12 -1.88
C HIS A 69 1.43 9.88 -1.29
N PHE A 70 1.01 8.71 -1.76
CA PHE A 70 1.67 7.46 -1.46
C PHE A 70 1.66 6.55 -2.69
N VAL A 71 2.47 5.50 -2.64
CA VAL A 71 2.62 4.55 -3.73
C VAL A 71 2.24 3.16 -3.27
N VAL A 72 1.55 2.42 -4.15
CA VAL A 72 1.32 0.98 -3.96
C VAL A 72 2.09 0.23 -5.03
N VAL A 73 2.98 -0.67 -4.60
CA VAL A 73 3.69 -1.61 -5.46
C VAL A 73 3.13 -3.01 -5.30
N THR A 74 3.28 -3.82 -6.32
CA THR A 74 2.69 -5.15 -6.37
C THR A 74 3.75 -6.17 -6.79
N ASP A 75 3.40 -7.40 -6.87
CA ASP A 75 4.12 -8.59 -7.32
C ASP A 75 5.47 -8.28 -8.00
N ARG A 76 6.56 -8.29 -7.23
CA ARG A 76 7.92 -8.30 -7.76
C ARG A 76 8.21 -9.66 -8.39
N THR A 77 7.66 -10.71 -7.79
CA THR A 77 7.94 -12.09 -8.13
C THR A 77 6.68 -12.84 -8.60
N GLY A 78 6.63 -14.15 -8.44
CA GLY A 78 5.72 -15.03 -9.17
C GLY A 78 6.30 -15.33 -10.57
N GLY A 79 7.62 -15.55 -10.63
CA GLY A 79 8.44 -15.56 -11.83
C GLY A 79 9.05 -14.18 -12.07
N GLU A 80 10.01 -13.79 -11.24
CA GLU A 80 10.67 -12.50 -11.33
C GLU A 80 11.27 -12.25 -12.72
N ARG A 81 11.08 -11.05 -13.24
CA ARG A 81 11.78 -10.52 -14.40
C ARG A 81 12.85 -9.56 -13.92
N GLU A 82 14.08 -10.05 -13.92
CA GLU A 82 15.24 -9.30 -13.47
C GLU A 82 15.33 -7.90 -14.11
N GLY A 83 15.72 -6.90 -13.32
CA GLY A 83 15.92 -5.53 -13.80
C GLY A 83 14.65 -4.67 -13.91
N ILE A 84 13.50 -5.11 -13.38
CA ILE A 84 12.25 -4.33 -13.39
C ILE A 84 12.02 -3.63 -12.04
N PHE A 85 12.06 -4.36 -10.92
CA PHE A 85 11.70 -3.81 -9.62
C PHE A 85 12.68 -2.73 -9.12
N GLY A 86 13.99 -2.95 -9.25
CA GLY A 86 14.99 -1.95 -8.82
C GLY A 86 14.79 -0.58 -9.48
N PRO A 87 14.77 -0.49 -10.84
CA PRO A 87 14.44 0.76 -11.53
C PRO A 87 13.05 1.33 -11.19
N ALA A 88 12.07 0.48 -10.85
CA ALA A 88 10.78 0.97 -10.35
C ALA A 88 10.94 1.71 -9.03
N MET A 89 11.72 1.18 -8.07
CA MET A 89 12.00 1.85 -6.80
C MET A 89 12.78 3.16 -6.99
N GLU A 90 13.73 3.20 -7.91
CA GLU A 90 14.41 4.46 -8.29
C GLU A 90 13.42 5.49 -8.82
N THR A 91 12.48 5.06 -9.67
CA THR A 91 11.42 5.93 -10.21
C THR A 91 10.49 6.44 -9.12
N VAL A 92 10.06 5.57 -8.21
CA VAL A 92 9.25 5.93 -7.03
C VAL A 92 9.99 6.98 -6.19
N ASN A 93 11.29 6.80 -5.98
CA ASN A 93 12.09 7.74 -5.21
C ASN A 93 12.21 9.13 -5.87
N LEU A 94 12.17 9.22 -7.22
CA LEU A 94 12.10 10.51 -7.92
C LEU A 94 10.79 11.27 -7.66
N MET A 95 9.73 10.57 -7.34
CA MET A 95 8.39 11.15 -7.12
C MET A 95 8.14 11.56 -5.65
N GLN A 96 9.02 11.17 -4.72
CA GLN A 96 9.01 11.56 -3.31
C GLN A 96 7.64 11.38 -2.62
N PRO A 97 7.07 10.17 -2.58
CA PRO A 97 5.83 9.92 -1.84
C PRO A 97 6.05 10.02 -0.33
N ALA A 98 4.97 10.19 0.44
CA ALA A 98 5.04 10.15 1.89
C ALA A 98 5.49 8.76 2.40
N PHE A 99 5.06 7.71 1.72
CA PHE A 99 5.47 6.32 1.96
C PHE A 99 5.12 5.44 0.74
N VAL A 100 5.66 4.24 0.75
CA VAL A 100 5.35 3.16 -0.20
C VAL A 100 4.74 2.01 0.58
N VAL A 101 3.73 1.35 0.03
CA VAL A 101 3.17 0.10 0.59
C VAL A 101 3.13 -0.96 -0.50
N SER A 102 3.38 -2.21 -0.15
CA SER A 102 3.26 -3.34 -1.09
C SER A 102 1.92 -4.07 -0.92
N VAL A 103 1.58 -4.89 -1.90
CA VAL A 103 0.49 -5.87 -1.79
C VAL A 103 1.00 -7.32 -1.89
N GLY A 104 2.28 -7.55 -1.60
CA GLY A 104 2.87 -8.88 -1.46
C GLY A 104 3.55 -9.44 -2.70
N ASP A 105 4.00 -10.70 -2.57
CA ASP A 105 4.83 -11.44 -3.52
C ASP A 105 6.14 -10.69 -3.85
N LEU A 106 6.90 -10.45 -2.78
CA LEU A 106 8.12 -9.64 -2.81
C LEU A 106 9.38 -10.47 -3.05
N ILE A 107 9.40 -11.75 -2.63
CA ILE A 107 10.49 -12.70 -2.85
C ILE A 107 9.99 -13.92 -3.63
N GLN A 108 10.89 -14.73 -4.19
CA GLN A 108 10.50 -15.96 -4.88
C GLN A 108 9.96 -17.02 -3.91
N GLY A 109 10.55 -17.15 -2.75
CA GLY A 109 10.05 -17.97 -1.66
C GLY A 109 9.83 -19.44 -2.01
N TYR A 110 8.74 -20.02 -1.49
CA TYR A 110 8.35 -21.43 -1.65
C TYR A 110 9.44 -22.44 -1.31
N THR A 111 10.32 -22.08 -0.41
CA THR A 111 11.42 -22.93 0.07
C THR A 111 11.40 -22.99 1.60
N GLU A 112 11.97 -24.07 2.16
CA GLU A 112 12.29 -24.19 3.58
C GLU A 112 13.78 -23.90 3.85
N ASP A 113 14.57 -23.63 2.80
CA ASP A 113 15.99 -23.26 2.94
C ASP A 113 16.09 -21.83 3.45
N ARG A 114 16.37 -21.70 4.74
CA ARG A 114 16.47 -20.41 5.41
C ARG A 114 17.56 -19.52 4.79
N ALA A 115 18.67 -20.08 4.35
CA ALA A 115 19.75 -19.29 3.76
C ALA A 115 19.32 -18.68 2.42
N GLN A 116 18.51 -19.42 1.65
CA GLN A 116 17.90 -18.89 0.43
C GLN A 116 16.90 -17.77 0.74
N LEU A 117 16.00 -17.99 1.72
CA LEU A 117 15.03 -16.97 2.13
C LEU A 117 15.70 -15.68 2.58
N GLU A 118 16.72 -15.78 3.43
CA GLU A 118 17.48 -14.62 3.89
C GLU A 118 18.14 -13.86 2.73
N ALA A 119 18.71 -14.59 1.75
CA ALA A 119 19.35 -13.98 0.59
C ALA A 119 18.33 -13.23 -0.32
N GLU A 120 17.15 -13.80 -0.53
CA GLU A 120 16.10 -13.19 -1.32
C GLU A 120 15.54 -11.92 -0.64
N TRP A 121 15.39 -11.95 0.70
CA TRP A 121 15.01 -10.78 1.48
C TRP A 121 16.09 -9.71 1.52
N ASP A 122 17.37 -10.09 1.64
CA ASP A 122 18.49 -9.13 1.60
C ASP A 122 18.57 -8.41 0.24
N GLU A 123 18.27 -9.11 -0.85
CA GLU A 123 18.18 -8.50 -2.18
C GLU A 123 17.04 -7.47 -2.24
N LEU A 124 15.83 -7.84 -1.79
CA LEU A 124 14.69 -6.93 -1.75
C LEU A 124 14.99 -5.71 -0.87
N ASP A 125 15.52 -5.93 0.33
CA ASP A 125 15.86 -4.84 1.27
C ASP A 125 16.93 -3.90 0.67
N GLY A 126 17.78 -4.41 -0.24
CA GLY A 126 18.69 -3.59 -1.03
C GLY A 126 17.96 -2.61 -1.95
N PHE A 127 16.89 -3.02 -2.61
CA PHE A 127 16.07 -2.13 -3.44
C PHE A 127 15.25 -1.15 -2.59
N VAL A 128 14.62 -1.64 -1.52
CA VAL A 128 13.84 -0.81 -0.60
C VAL A 128 14.71 0.20 0.13
N GLY A 129 15.93 -0.17 0.49
CA GLY A 129 16.90 0.72 1.15
C GLY A 129 17.36 1.91 0.30
N ALA A 130 17.06 1.91 -1.01
CA ALA A 130 17.32 3.06 -1.89
C ALA A 130 16.21 4.12 -1.83
N LEU A 131 15.09 3.85 -1.17
CA LEU A 131 13.98 4.80 -0.99
C LEU A 131 14.28 5.78 0.14
N ASP A 132 13.96 7.05 -0.07
CA ASP A 132 13.92 8.06 0.99
C ASP A 132 12.65 7.93 1.87
N ALA A 133 11.58 7.36 1.29
CA ALA A 133 10.29 7.17 1.95
C ALA A 133 10.22 5.83 2.70
N PRO A 134 9.46 5.75 3.82
CA PRO A 134 9.18 4.48 4.48
C PRO A 134 8.50 3.47 3.55
N PHE A 135 8.81 2.19 3.73
CA PHE A 135 8.18 1.09 3.00
C PHE A 135 7.41 0.18 3.97
N PHE A 136 6.15 -0.12 3.63
CA PHE A 136 5.26 -0.98 4.40
C PHE A 136 5.06 -2.30 3.66
N TYR A 137 5.42 -3.39 4.30
CA TYR A 137 5.40 -4.73 3.71
C TYR A 137 4.05 -5.40 3.91
N THR A 138 3.51 -6.03 2.86
CA THR A 138 2.34 -6.90 2.93
C THR A 138 2.77 -8.31 2.51
N PRO A 139 2.45 -9.38 3.24
CA PRO A 139 2.82 -10.72 2.86
C PRO A 139 1.95 -11.27 1.73
N GLY A 140 2.59 -11.80 0.69
CA GLY A 140 1.96 -12.62 -0.34
C GLY A 140 2.18 -14.12 -0.10
N ASN A 141 1.73 -14.94 -1.04
CA ASN A 141 1.94 -16.39 -0.93
C ASN A 141 3.38 -16.80 -1.23
N HIS A 142 4.12 -16.01 -1.98
CA HIS A 142 5.55 -16.20 -2.16
C HIS A 142 6.37 -15.80 -0.94
N ASP A 143 5.80 -14.98 -0.06
CA ASP A 143 6.45 -14.45 1.14
C ASP A 143 6.14 -15.27 2.39
N TYR A 144 4.96 -15.91 2.45
CA TYR A 144 4.38 -16.48 3.69
C TYR A 144 3.58 -17.76 3.42
N SER A 145 4.21 -18.81 2.86
CA SER A 145 3.53 -20.06 2.48
C SER A 145 3.79 -21.26 3.39
N ASN A 146 4.88 -21.25 4.14
CA ASN A 146 5.26 -22.33 5.05
C ASN A 146 5.83 -21.76 6.34
N GLN A 147 6.07 -22.63 7.33
CA GLN A 147 6.55 -22.18 8.64
C GLN A 147 7.94 -21.51 8.57
N ALA A 148 8.85 -22.00 7.74
CA ALA A 148 10.18 -21.40 7.64
C ALA A 148 10.11 -19.97 7.07
N MET A 149 9.21 -19.75 6.11
CA MET A 149 8.97 -18.42 5.55
C MET A 149 8.30 -17.50 6.58
N ALA A 150 7.31 -18.00 7.33
CA ALA A 150 6.67 -17.26 8.40
C ALA A 150 7.67 -16.86 9.51
N ASP A 151 8.51 -17.80 9.95
CA ASP A 151 9.54 -17.54 10.96
C ASP A 151 10.54 -16.46 10.50
N VAL A 152 10.98 -16.51 9.23
CA VAL A 152 11.88 -15.48 8.66
C VAL A 152 11.19 -14.14 8.54
N TRP A 153 9.93 -14.11 8.10
CA TRP A 153 9.14 -12.88 8.05
C TRP A 153 9.02 -12.22 9.43
N GLU A 154 8.60 -12.99 10.44
CA GLU A 154 8.39 -12.47 11.80
C GLU A 154 9.68 -11.96 12.43
N GLU A 155 10.81 -12.64 12.19
CA GLU A 155 12.11 -12.20 12.68
C GLU A 155 12.59 -10.90 12.01
N ARG A 156 12.28 -10.69 10.73
CA ARG A 156 12.74 -9.51 9.96
C ARG A 156 11.78 -8.32 10.09
N TYR A 157 10.49 -8.55 10.01
CA TYR A 157 9.47 -7.51 9.86
C TYR A 157 8.42 -7.48 10.98
N GLY A 158 8.38 -8.51 11.84
CA GLY A 158 7.40 -8.60 12.91
C GLY A 158 6.05 -9.12 12.44
N PRO A 159 4.93 -8.51 12.88
CA PRO A 159 3.60 -9.05 12.60
C PRO A 159 3.30 -9.10 11.10
N SER A 160 2.59 -10.16 10.68
CA SER A 160 2.21 -10.34 9.28
C SER A 160 0.92 -9.60 8.90
N TYR A 161 0.21 -9.06 9.88
CA TYR A 161 -0.93 -8.14 9.70
C TYR A 161 -0.84 -7.02 10.72
N TYR A 162 -1.19 -5.81 10.32
CA TYR A 162 -1.07 -4.61 11.15
C TYR A 162 -1.83 -3.44 10.53
N ALA A 163 -1.97 -2.34 11.27
CA ALA A 163 -2.57 -1.12 10.78
C ALA A 163 -1.77 0.11 11.24
N PHE A 164 -1.92 1.19 10.50
CA PHE A 164 -1.41 2.50 10.87
C PHE A 164 -2.33 3.60 10.34
N THR A 165 -2.28 4.76 10.95
CA THR A 165 -3.00 5.94 10.50
C THR A 165 -2.04 7.00 9.98
N TYR A 166 -2.46 7.72 8.95
CA TYR A 166 -1.74 8.88 8.44
C TYR A 166 -2.73 9.92 7.95
N LYS A 167 -2.72 11.12 8.55
CA LYS A 167 -3.63 12.25 8.21
C LYS A 167 -5.11 11.83 8.11
N ASP A 168 -5.63 11.25 9.18
CA ASP A 168 -7.01 10.78 9.31
C ASP A 168 -7.44 9.72 8.26
N VAL A 169 -6.48 8.96 7.76
CA VAL A 169 -6.68 7.82 6.87
C VAL A 169 -6.12 6.57 7.53
N LEU A 170 -6.91 5.52 7.58
CA LEU A 170 -6.51 4.21 8.11
C LEU A 170 -5.96 3.33 6.99
N PHE A 171 -4.80 2.73 7.24
CA PHE A 171 -4.18 1.73 6.39
C PHE A 171 -4.12 0.41 7.14
N VAL A 172 -4.74 -0.61 6.58
CA VAL A 172 -4.80 -1.95 7.15
C VAL A 172 -4.08 -2.92 6.23
N VAL A 173 -3.09 -3.60 6.75
CA VAL A 173 -2.40 -4.71 6.07
C VAL A 173 -2.95 -6.02 6.59
N LEU A 174 -3.42 -6.88 5.68
CA LEU A 174 -3.95 -8.21 5.98
C LEU A 174 -3.08 -9.30 5.37
N ASN A 175 -2.81 -10.33 6.14
CA ASN A 175 -2.15 -11.53 5.65
C ASN A 175 -3.18 -12.48 5.00
N SER A 176 -3.33 -12.37 3.70
CA SER A 176 -4.23 -13.24 2.94
C SER A 176 -3.69 -14.67 2.73
N ALA A 177 -2.43 -14.94 3.07
CA ALA A 177 -1.89 -16.30 3.02
C ALA A 177 -2.42 -17.19 4.15
N LEU A 178 -2.95 -16.60 5.24
CA LEU A 178 -3.59 -17.31 6.35
C LEU A 178 -4.90 -17.97 5.95
N VAL A 179 -5.58 -17.52 4.90
CA VAL A 179 -6.83 -18.14 4.45
C VAL A 179 -6.54 -19.53 3.91
N ASN A 180 -6.92 -20.54 4.73
CA ASN A 180 -6.72 -21.93 4.38
C ASN A 180 -7.82 -22.38 3.41
N ARG A 181 -7.43 -22.75 2.19
CA ARG A 181 -8.31 -23.46 1.26
C ARG A 181 -7.87 -24.91 1.18
N GLU A 182 -8.67 -25.79 1.77
CA GLU A 182 -8.50 -27.22 1.60
C GLU A 182 -8.60 -27.59 0.11
N GLY A 183 -7.63 -28.36 -0.39
CA GLY A 183 -7.69 -28.97 -1.72
C GLY A 183 -6.90 -28.32 -2.84
N VAL A 184 -6.09 -27.31 -2.59
CA VAL A 184 -5.15 -26.79 -3.60
C VAL A 184 -3.89 -27.67 -3.61
N GLU A 185 -3.86 -28.65 -4.52
CA GLU A 185 -2.66 -29.45 -4.78
C GLU A 185 -1.52 -28.56 -5.28
N GLY A 186 -0.35 -28.68 -4.64
CA GLY A 186 0.89 -27.97 -5.01
C GLY A 186 1.44 -27.03 -3.95
N HIS A 187 0.67 -26.65 -2.94
CA HIS A 187 1.12 -25.81 -1.82
C HIS A 187 1.08 -26.54 -0.48
N SER A 188 1.34 -27.85 -0.50
CA SER A 188 1.10 -28.81 0.58
C SER A 188 2.11 -28.79 1.72
N GLN A 189 2.98 -27.78 1.83
CA GLN A 189 3.91 -27.68 2.96
C GLN A 189 3.42 -26.73 4.05
N ARG A 190 2.11 -26.59 4.19
CA ARG A 190 1.54 -25.82 5.29
C ARG A 190 1.71 -26.57 6.59
N ARG A 191 2.47 -26.01 7.50
CA ARG A 191 2.55 -26.47 8.89
C ARG A 191 1.60 -25.61 9.72
N GLY A 192 0.84 -26.29 10.56
CA GLY A 192 0.04 -25.66 11.59
C GLY A 192 -1.39 -25.29 11.19
N ASP A 193 -2.16 -25.04 12.19
CA ASP A 193 -3.55 -24.58 12.08
C ASP A 193 -3.56 -23.03 11.98
N TRP A 194 -3.31 -22.54 10.79
CA TRP A 194 -3.43 -21.10 10.54
C TRP A 194 -4.88 -20.60 10.63
N GLY A 195 -5.85 -21.51 10.83
CA GLY A 195 -7.24 -21.15 11.06
C GLY A 195 -7.43 -20.36 12.36
N GLU A 196 -6.67 -20.68 13.42
CA GLU A 196 -6.69 -19.89 14.66
C GLU A 196 -6.09 -18.50 14.45
N GLU A 197 -4.99 -18.40 13.74
CA GLU A 197 -4.33 -17.13 13.42
C GLU A 197 -5.20 -16.25 12.52
N GLN A 198 -5.86 -16.83 11.53
CA GLN A 198 -6.82 -16.12 10.70
C GLN A 198 -8.03 -15.62 11.49
N ALA A 199 -8.57 -16.46 12.41
CA ALA A 199 -9.66 -16.02 13.28
C ALA A 199 -9.21 -14.86 14.20
N ALA A 200 -7.97 -14.90 14.68
CA ALA A 200 -7.38 -13.81 15.45
C ALA A 200 -7.21 -12.53 14.60
N GLN A 201 -6.76 -12.66 13.35
CA GLN A 201 -6.67 -11.53 12.42
C GLN A 201 -8.03 -10.87 12.18
N LEU A 202 -9.10 -11.66 11.97
CA LEU A 202 -10.43 -11.10 11.77
C LEU A 202 -11.00 -10.42 13.02
N ALA A 203 -10.76 -11.00 14.21
CA ALA A 203 -11.16 -10.37 15.46
C ALA A 203 -10.39 -9.06 15.71
N TRP A 204 -9.08 -9.05 15.46
CA TRP A 204 -8.26 -7.87 15.52
C TRP A 204 -8.70 -6.79 14.52
N LEU A 205 -9.07 -7.19 13.29
CA LEU A 205 -9.58 -6.25 12.28
C LEU A 205 -10.87 -5.57 12.76
N GLU A 206 -11.81 -6.34 13.34
CA GLU A 206 -13.07 -5.82 13.88
C GLU A 206 -12.80 -4.77 14.98
N GLU A 207 -11.88 -5.06 15.91
CA GLU A 207 -11.46 -4.13 16.96
C GLU A 207 -10.78 -2.88 16.37
N THR A 208 -9.85 -3.06 15.43
CA THR A 208 -9.15 -1.96 14.77
C THR A 208 -10.11 -1.01 14.04
N LEU A 209 -11.07 -1.57 13.30
CA LEU A 209 -12.06 -0.76 12.59
C LEU A 209 -12.99 0.00 13.55
N ALA A 210 -13.32 -0.60 14.70
CA ALA A 210 -14.11 0.05 15.73
C ALA A 210 -13.34 1.17 16.47
N GLU A 211 -12.03 1.00 16.67
CA GLU A 211 -11.15 2.03 17.25
C GLU A 211 -10.91 3.22 16.32
N HIS A 212 -11.08 3.03 15.01
CA HIS A 212 -10.88 4.02 13.97
C HIS A 212 -12.15 4.25 13.15
N ASP A 213 -13.27 4.51 13.83
CA ASP A 213 -14.59 4.73 13.20
C ASP A 213 -14.74 6.14 12.61
N ASP A 214 -13.88 7.08 13.00
CA ASP A 214 -13.90 8.49 12.63
C ASP A 214 -12.95 8.85 11.47
N VAL A 215 -12.19 7.88 10.93
CA VAL A 215 -11.29 8.15 9.81
C VAL A 215 -12.07 8.45 8.53
N ARG A 216 -11.54 9.36 7.71
CA ARG A 216 -12.18 9.78 6.46
C ARG A 216 -12.05 8.79 5.30
N TRP A 217 -11.18 7.79 5.41
CA TRP A 217 -10.97 6.73 4.42
C TRP A 217 -10.24 5.54 5.02
N THR A 218 -10.52 4.35 4.53
CA THR A 218 -9.80 3.13 4.91
C THR A 218 -9.20 2.46 3.67
N PHE A 219 -7.90 2.17 3.71
CA PHE A 219 -7.23 1.35 2.71
C PHE A 219 -6.95 -0.04 3.27
N LEU A 220 -7.33 -1.08 2.52
CA LEU A 220 -6.93 -2.45 2.82
C LEU A 220 -5.88 -2.90 1.82
N MET A 221 -4.77 -3.40 2.33
CA MET A 221 -3.69 -4.00 1.55
C MET A 221 -3.68 -5.49 1.84
N MET A 222 -3.87 -6.30 0.81
CA MET A 222 -3.79 -7.75 0.90
C MET A 222 -3.22 -8.30 -0.40
N HIS A 223 -2.72 -9.54 -0.39
CA HIS A 223 -2.16 -10.06 -1.61
C HIS A 223 -3.21 -10.68 -2.54
N ARG A 224 -4.12 -11.52 -2.00
CA ARG A 224 -5.12 -12.20 -2.83
C ARG A 224 -6.42 -11.40 -2.92
N PRO A 225 -6.94 -11.15 -4.15
CA PRO A 225 -8.20 -10.42 -4.36
C PRO A 225 -9.40 -11.32 -4.05
N TYR A 226 -9.79 -11.43 -2.77
CA TYR A 226 -10.85 -12.31 -2.32
C TYR A 226 -12.27 -11.92 -2.79
N TRP A 227 -12.47 -10.65 -3.18
CA TRP A 227 -13.72 -10.16 -3.78
C TRP A 227 -13.97 -10.72 -5.17
N ARG A 228 -12.94 -11.23 -5.81
CA ARG A 228 -13.02 -11.67 -7.19
C ARG A 228 -13.78 -12.98 -7.35
N LYS A 229 -15.00 -12.89 -7.87
CA LYS A 229 -15.86 -14.02 -8.19
C LYS A 229 -15.57 -14.51 -9.61
N GLY A 230 -15.31 -15.80 -9.80
CA GLY A 230 -15.33 -16.43 -11.12
C GLY A 230 -14.26 -15.96 -12.10
N TRP A 231 -13.03 -15.93 -11.69
CA TRP A 231 -11.83 -15.48 -12.44
C TRP A 231 -11.74 -15.91 -13.93
N ILE A 232 -12.53 -16.86 -14.39
CA ILE A 232 -12.47 -17.42 -15.75
C ILE A 232 -13.60 -16.93 -16.66
N ARG A 233 -14.61 -16.21 -16.17
CA ARG A 233 -15.81 -15.88 -16.98
C ARG A 233 -15.60 -14.89 -18.12
N ASN A 234 -14.51 -14.12 -18.14
CA ASN A 234 -14.28 -13.07 -19.13
C ASN A 234 -13.06 -13.31 -20.03
N ARG A 235 -12.44 -14.49 -19.99
CA ARG A 235 -11.49 -14.86 -21.04
C ARG A 235 -12.27 -15.55 -22.16
N ASP A 236 -12.18 -14.97 -23.34
CA ASP A 236 -12.69 -15.59 -24.57
C ASP A 236 -12.30 -17.07 -24.61
N GLU A 237 -13.25 -17.94 -24.97
CA GLU A 237 -13.08 -19.40 -25.05
C GLU A 237 -11.90 -19.86 -25.92
N GLU A 238 -11.30 -18.93 -26.70
CA GLU A 238 -10.17 -19.18 -27.58
C GLU A 238 -8.79 -19.17 -26.91
N THR A 239 -8.68 -18.73 -25.65
CA THR A 239 -7.40 -18.72 -24.94
C THR A 239 -7.43 -19.76 -23.81
N PRO A 240 -6.75 -20.92 -23.98
CA PRO A 240 -6.67 -21.90 -22.91
C PRO A 240 -5.98 -21.26 -21.71
N ALA A 241 -6.59 -21.38 -20.54
CA ALA A 241 -5.98 -20.96 -19.29
C ALA A 241 -4.61 -21.65 -19.13
N VAL A 242 -3.54 -20.85 -19.11
CA VAL A 242 -2.20 -21.35 -18.86
C VAL A 242 -2.08 -21.57 -17.35
N GLY A 243 -2.25 -22.82 -16.92
CA GLY A 243 -1.99 -23.28 -15.56
C GLY A 243 -3.23 -23.67 -14.74
N PRO A 244 -3.05 -24.59 -13.81
CA PRO A 244 -4.11 -25.05 -12.90
C PRO A 244 -4.24 -24.10 -11.72
N TRP A 245 -4.64 -22.86 -11.94
CA TRP A 245 -4.95 -21.96 -10.85
C TRP A 245 -6.30 -22.32 -10.24
N PRO A 246 -6.44 -22.37 -8.89
CA PRO A 246 -7.69 -22.70 -8.29
C PRO A 246 -8.78 -21.70 -8.67
N ARG A 247 -9.90 -22.22 -9.11
CA ARG A 247 -11.10 -21.43 -9.40
C ARG A 247 -11.70 -21.02 -8.06
N TYR A 248 -11.86 -19.74 -7.85
CA TYR A 248 -12.73 -19.26 -6.80
C TYR A 248 -14.16 -19.29 -7.34
N ASP A 249 -14.75 -20.48 -7.44
CA ASP A 249 -16.15 -20.63 -7.89
C ASP A 249 -17.13 -20.20 -6.81
N ASP A 250 -16.69 -20.18 -5.54
CA ASP A 250 -17.49 -19.84 -4.37
C ASP A 250 -16.99 -18.53 -3.72
N GLU A 251 -17.91 -17.84 -3.07
CA GLU A 251 -17.60 -16.69 -2.23
C GLU A 251 -16.61 -17.10 -1.13
N VAL A 252 -15.65 -16.22 -0.81
CA VAL A 252 -14.71 -16.42 0.29
C VAL A 252 -15.38 -15.95 1.56
N PRO A 253 -15.75 -16.86 2.50
CA PRO A 253 -16.50 -16.47 3.69
C PRO A 253 -15.81 -15.38 4.52
N GLU A 254 -14.49 -15.39 4.54
CA GLU A 254 -13.67 -14.39 5.22
C GLU A 254 -13.83 -13.01 4.58
N TRP A 255 -13.89 -12.96 3.25
CA TRP A 255 -14.10 -11.71 2.54
C TRP A 255 -15.50 -11.13 2.82
N LEU A 256 -16.55 -11.95 2.77
CA LEU A 256 -17.89 -11.49 3.11
C LEU A 256 -17.96 -10.89 4.51
N ARG A 257 -17.22 -11.47 5.45
CA ARG A 257 -17.13 -10.94 6.81
C ARG A 257 -16.36 -9.62 6.86
N ILE A 258 -15.31 -9.46 6.06
CA ILE A 258 -14.58 -8.20 5.94
C ILE A 258 -15.48 -7.11 5.29
N GLU A 259 -16.21 -7.46 4.23
CA GLU A 259 -17.18 -6.54 3.60
C GLU A 259 -18.24 -6.07 4.60
N ASP A 260 -18.80 -6.98 5.41
CA ASP A 260 -19.77 -6.62 6.46
C ASP A 260 -19.17 -5.62 7.47
N MET A 261 -17.91 -5.79 7.86
CA MET A 261 -17.21 -4.86 8.78
C MET A 261 -16.95 -3.48 8.16
N LEU A 262 -16.86 -3.40 6.84
CA LEU A 262 -16.56 -2.19 6.08
C LEU A 262 -17.80 -1.50 5.51
N ALA A 263 -18.98 -2.07 5.67
CA ALA A 263 -20.21 -1.65 4.98
C ALA A 263 -20.58 -0.17 5.20
N ASP A 264 -20.24 0.38 6.35
CA ASP A 264 -20.61 1.74 6.76
C ASP A 264 -19.46 2.76 6.64
N ARG A 265 -18.45 2.49 5.77
CA ARG A 265 -17.30 3.39 5.57
C ARG A 265 -16.81 3.43 4.12
N ASP A 266 -16.20 4.55 3.73
CA ASP A 266 -15.51 4.65 2.45
C ASP A 266 -14.19 3.88 2.51
N TYR A 267 -13.96 2.98 1.54
CA TYR A 267 -12.72 2.21 1.49
C TYR A 267 -12.26 1.88 0.07
N THR A 268 -10.97 1.58 -0.03
CA THR A 268 -10.35 0.99 -1.21
C THR A 268 -9.52 -0.23 -0.78
N ALA A 269 -9.79 -1.39 -1.36
CA ALA A 269 -9.01 -2.60 -1.16
C ALA A 269 -8.07 -2.83 -2.35
N PHE A 270 -6.78 -3.00 -2.06
CA PHE A 270 -5.75 -3.33 -3.02
C PHE A 270 -5.30 -4.77 -2.88
N ALA A 271 -5.10 -5.45 -4.02
CA ALA A 271 -4.48 -6.77 -4.08
C ALA A 271 -3.58 -6.91 -5.31
N GLY A 272 -2.74 -7.95 -5.30
CA GLY A 272 -1.89 -8.38 -6.40
C GLY A 272 -2.28 -9.78 -6.90
N HIS A 273 -1.30 -10.71 -6.87
CA HIS A 273 -1.46 -12.16 -7.10
C HIS A 273 -1.80 -12.57 -8.52
N MET A 274 -2.64 -11.82 -9.20
CA MET A 274 -3.17 -12.20 -10.51
C MET A 274 -2.30 -11.72 -11.68
N HIS A 275 -1.37 -10.82 -11.42
CA HIS A 275 -0.54 -10.14 -12.41
C HIS A 275 -1.38 -9.54 -13.55
N THR A 276 -2.62 -9.16 -13.22
CA THR A 276 -3.58 -8.57 -14.16
C THR A 276 -4.37 -7.49 -13.44
N TYR A 277 -4.36 -6.29 -13.99
CA TYR A 277 -5.06 -5.14 -13.43
C TYR A 277 -6.57 -5.29 -13.61
N GLU A 278 -7.31 -5.09 -12.52
CA GLU A 278 -8.76 -5.01 -12.51
C GLU A 278 -9.22 -3.91 -11.57
N TYR A 279 -10.33 -3.29 -11.92
CA TYR A 279 -10.99 -2.26 -11.12
C TYR A 279 -12.47 -2.57 -11.00
N GLU A 280 -12.99 -2.58 -9.79
CA GLU A 280 -14.39 -2.75 -9.48
C GLU A 280 -14.83 -1.67 -8.50
N LEU A 281 -15.94 -1.02 -8.81
CA LEU A 281 -16.63 -0.08 -7.91
C LEU A 281 -17.99 -0.69 -7.59
N GLU A 282 -18.23 -0.94 -6.31
CA GLU A 282 -19.52 -1.44 -5.87
C GLU A 282 -20.62 -0.40 -6.12
N GLN A 283 -21.75 -0.87 -6.62
CA GLN A 283 -22.91 -0.04 -6.88
C GLN A 283 -23.95 -0.21 -5.77
N ASP A 284 -24.87 0.74 -5.66
CA ASP A 284 -26.02 0.68 -4.74
C ASP A 284 -25.64 0.75 -3.24
N THR A 285 -24.46 1.28 -2.91
CA THR A 285 -24.04 1.60 -1.55
C THR A 285 -23.97 3.12 -1.34
N PRO A 286 -24.27 3.63 -0.11
CA PRO A 286 -24.10 5.04 0.20
C PRO A 286 -22.62 5.46 0.35
N HIS A 287 -21.73 4.49 0.52
CA HIS A 287 -20.29 4.66 0.66
C HIS A 287 -19.55 4.26 -0.61
N THR A 288 -18.32 4.69 -0.73
CA THR A 288 -17.44 4.29 -1.83
C THR A 288 -16.71 3.01 -1.46
N HIS A 289 -16.99 1.93 -2.17
CA HIS A 289 -16.31 0.64 -2.02
C HIS A 289 -15.57 0.31 -3.32
N GLU A 290 -14.25 0.44 -3.29
CA GLU A 290 -13.38 0.18 -4.44
C GLU A 290 -12.52 -1.06 -4.22
N HIS A 291 -12.46 -1.90 -5.24
CA HIS A 291 -11.63 -3.10 -5.27
C HIS A 291 -10.67 -3.04 -6.45
N ILE A 292 -9.37 -3.07 -6.19
CA ILE A 292 -8.34 -2.91 -7.22
C ILE A 292 -7.34 -4.05 -7.13
N ALA A 293 -7.33 -4.91 -8.15
CA ALA A 293 -6.24 -5.85 -8.36
C ALA A 293 -5.19 -5.19 -9.26
N LEU A 294 -3.96 -5.11 -8.76
CA LEU A 294 -2.83 -4.52 -9.48
C LEU A 294 -2.20 -5.56 -10.43
N ALA A 295 -1.55 -5.10 -11.50
CA ALA A 295 -0.90 -5.97 -12.45
C ALA A 295 0.41 -6.53 -11.88
N THR A 296 1.55 -5.88 -12.11
CA THR A 296 2.85 -6.36 -11.61
C THR A 296 3.88 -5.22 -11.55
N THR A 297 4.81 -5.33 -10.60
CA THR A 297 6.01 -4.49 -10.57
C THR A 297 7.27 -5.36 -10.76
N GLY A 298 7.22 -6.30 -11.74
CA GLY A 298 8.33 -7.19 -12.08
C GLY A 298 8.01 -8.67 -12.13
N GLY A 299 6.89 -9.12 -11.59
CA GLY A 299 6.43 -10.50 -11.70
C GLY A 299 6.05 -10.90 -13.13
N VAL A 300 6.04 -12.21 -13.44
CA VAL A 300 5.74 -12.70 -14.78
C VAL A 300 4.27 -12.49 -15.14
N SER A 301 4.01 -12.00 -16.34
CA SER A 301 2.69 -12.04 -16.97
C SER A 301 2.85 -12.25 -18.49
N SER A 302 1.75 -12.41 -19.22
CA SER A 302 1.83 -12.51 -20.67
C SER A 302 2.19 -11.18 -21.33
N MET A 303 2.25 -10.07 -20.57
CA MET A 303 2.64 -8.72 -21.02
C MET A 303 1.94 -8.26 -22.29
N ARG A 304 0.65 -8.60 -22.44
CA ARG A 304 -0.16 -8.23 -23.63
C ARG A 304 -0.49 -6.74 -23.70
N GLY A 305 -0.18 -6.01 -22.64
CA GLY A 305 -0.35 -4.56 -22.54
C GLY A 305 -1.63 -4.12 -21.83
N VAL A 306 -1.81 -2.81 -21.78
CA VAL A 306 -2.86 -2.13 -20.98
C VAL A 306 -4.26 -2.63 -21.28
N ALA A 307 -4.58 -2.91 -22.56
CA ALA A 307 -5.90 -3.39 -22.96
C ALA A 307 -6.28 -4.75 -22.34
N TYR A 308 -5.32 -5.50 -21.87
CA TYR A 308 -5.50 -6.79 -21.20
C TYR A 308 -5.25 -6.74 -19.70
N GLY A 309 -4.95 -5.56 -19.15
CA GLY A 309 -4.56 -5.40 -17.76
C GLY A 309 -3.18 -5.99 -17.43
N GLU A 310 -2.33 -6.27 -18.40
CA GLU A 310 -1.04 -6.92 -18.24
C GLU A 310 0.09 -5.96 -18.60
N PHE A 311 0.64 -5.29 -17.59
CA PHE A 311 1.68 -4.26 -17.74
C PHE A 311 2.45 -4.08 -16.43
N ASP A 312 3.67 -3.55 -16.54
CA ASP A 312 4.46 -3.16 -15.38
C ASP A 312 4.09 -1.76 -14.93
N HIS A 313 3.77 -1.64 -13.65
CA HIS A 313 3.40 -0.36 -13.06
C HIS A 313 3.61 -0.33 -11.55
N PHE A 314 3.42 0.84 -11.02
CA PHE A 314 2.99 1.07 -9.64
C PHE A 314 1.80 2.03 -9.62
N ALA A 315 1.01 1.98 -8.56
CA ALA A 315 -0.08 2.90 -8.36
C ALA A 315 0.41 4.15 -7.61
N TRP A 316 0.17 5.32 -8.17
CA TRP A 316 0.36 6.61 -7.51
C TRP A 316 -0.97 7.11 -6.99
N LEU A 317 -1.09 7.31 -5.69
CA LEU A 317 -2.29 7.80 -5.05
C LEU A 317 -2.09 9.20 -4.50
N THR A 318 -3.06 10.05 -4.77
CA THR A 318 -3.21 11.37 -4.16
C THR A 318 -4.43 11.32 -3.26
N MET A 319 -4.23 11.34 -1.95
CA MET A 319 -5.34 11.51 -1.02
C MET A 319 -5.79 12.96 -1.02
N THR A 320 -7.07 13.20 -1.29
CA THR A 320 -7.71 14.52 -1.25
C THR A 320 -8.72 14.58 -0.11
N GLU A 321 -9.41 15.70 0.05
CA GLU A 321 -10.50 15.84 1.03
C GLU A 321 -11.72 15.00 0.63
N GLU A 322 -11.94 14.82 -0.68
CA GLU A 322 -13.09 14.07 -1.23
C GLU A 322 -12.79 12.56 -1.39
N GLY A 323 -11.56 12.10 -1.12
CA GLY A 323 -11.16 10.72 -1.28
C GLY A 323 -9.88 10.56 -2.13
N PRO A 324 -9.48 9.32 -2.45
CA PRO A 324 -8.29 9.05 -3.22
C PRO A 324 -8.48 9.30 -4.72
N VAL A 325 -7.43 9.82 -5.35
CA VAL A 325 -7.27 9.88 -6.80
C VAL A 325 -6.07 9.02 -7.17
N MET A 326 -6.28 8.02 -8.02
CA MET A 326 -5.24 7.07 -8.40
C MET A 326 -4.82 7.25 -9.86
N ALA A 327 -3.53 7.10 -10.11
CA ALA A 327 -2.96 6.97 -11.43
C ALA A 327 -2.09 5.71 -11.51
N ASN A 328 -2.22 4.93 -12.58
CA ASN A 328 -1.27 3.88 -12.90
C ASN A 328 -0.05 4.50 -13.60
N VAL A 329 1.11 4.41 -12.99
CA VAL A 329 2.37 4.88 -13.57
C VAL A 329 3.09 3.68 -14.18
N LEU A 330 3.12 3.63 -15.51
CA LEU A 330 3.83 2.58 -16.23
C LEU A 330 5.34 2.81 -16.13
N LEU A 331 6.11 1.72 -16.01
CA LEU A 331 7.55 1.82 -15.71
C LEU A 331 8.40 2.35 -16.86
N ASP A 332 7.86 2.43 -18.08
CA ASP A 332 8.55 2.95 -19.26
C ASP A 332 8.32 4.45 -19.53
N GLY A 333 7.67 5.16 -18.60
CA GLY A 333 7.19 6.53 -18.81
C GLY A 333 7.79 7.62 -17.95
N VAL A 334 8.62 7.34 -16.93
CA VAL A 334 9.20 8.34 -16.02
C VAL A 334 10.71 8.38 -16.14
N LEU A 335 11.26 9.56 -16.44
CA LEU A 335 12.69 9.77 -16.62
C LEU A 335 13.23 10.82 -15.63
N PRO A 336 14.43 10.64 -15.06
CA PRO A 336 15.07 11.66 -14.25
C PRO A 336 15.46 12.89 -15.10
N LYS A 337 15.61 14.07 -14.46
CA LYS A 337 15.90 15.34 -15.15
C LYS A 337 17.19 15.34 -15.98
N ASP A 338 18.12 14.47 -15.64
CA ASP A 338 19.44 14.35 -16.26
C ASP A 338 19.56 13.17 -17.24
N PHE A 339 18.42 12.54 -17.59
CA PHE A 339 18.36 11.35 -18.45
C PHE A 339 19.15 11.51 -19.74
N ILE A 340 19.22 12.74 -20.29
CA ILE A 340 19.91 13.04 -21.55
C ILE A 340 21.42 12.80 -21.47
N GLN A 341 22.01 12.84 -20.26
CA GLN A 341 23.43 12.57 -20.05
C GLN A 341 23.78 11.08 -20.27
N GLN A 342 22.79 10.19 -20.21
CA GLN A 342 22.96 8.76 -20.49
C GLN A 342 23.11 8.49 -21.98
N PHE A 343 22.63 9.42 -22.81
CA PHE A 343 22.80 9.39 -24.25
C PHE A 343 24.04 10.22 -24.60
N GLN A 344 25.15 9.62 -24.94
CA GLN A 344 26.45 10.24 -25.20
C GLN A 344 26.45 11.26 -26.40
N ARG A 345 25.29 11.71 -26.85
CA ARG A 345 25.16 12.67 -27.95
C ARG A 345 24.63 14.01 -27.45
N PRO A 346 25.42 15.10 -27.57
CA PRO A 346 24.87 16.44 -27.41
C PRO A 346 23.80 16.68 -28.49
N TRP A 347 22.64 17.22 -28.12
CA TRP A 347 21.53 17.57 -29.02
C TRP A 347 21.94 18.38 -30.26
N PHE A 348 23.07 19.07 -30.21
CA PHE A 348 23.58 19.91 -31.26
C PHE A 348 24.74 19.29 -32.06
N ALA A 349 25.07 18.02 -31.83
CA ALA A 349 26.03 17.37 -32.70
C ALA A 349 25.41 17.21 -34.12
N PRO A 350 26.13 17.58 -35.20
CA PRO A 350 25.62 17.33 -36.54
C PRO A 350 25.28 15.87 -36.70
N ARG A 351 24.10 15.55 -37.29
CA ARG A 351 23.75 14.18 -37.62
C ARG A 351 24.82 13.56 -38.48
N ASP A 352 25.28 12.38 -38.12
CA ASP A 352 26.11 11.60 -39.02
C ASP A 352 25.25 11.26 -40.26
N PRO A 353 25.68 11.57 -41.48
CA PRO A 353 24.91 11.28 -42.68
C PRO A 353 24.61 9.79 -42.87
N SER A 354 25.29 8.91 -42.14
CA SER A 354 25.09 7.44 -42.18
C SER A 354 24.05 6.94 -41.17
N ASP A 355 23.54 7.77 -40.28
CA ASP A 355 22.50 7.37 -39.33
C ASP A 355 21.16 7.12 -40.03
N PRO A 356 20.52 5.94 -39.83
CA PRO A 356 19.24 5.65 -40.44
C PRO A 356 18.17 6.63 -39.92
N VAL A 357 17.44 7.23 -40.85
CA VAL A 357 16.26 8.07 -40.54
C VAL A 357 15.22 7.13 -39.93
N GLN A 358 14.93 7.25 -38.64
CA GLN A 358 13.73 6.65 -38.06
C GLN A 358 12.53 7.50 -38.53
N GLU A 359 11.72 6.92 -39.42
CA GLU A 359 10.40 7.44 -39.82
C GLU A 359 9.37 7.23 -38.70
#